data_393cbea23afed19f91040e8e2afd5728
#
_entry.id   393cbea23afed19f91040e8e2afd5728
#
_cell.length_a   1.000
_cell.length_b   1.000
_cell.length_c   1.000
_cell.angle_alpha   90.00
_cell.angle_beta   90.00
_cell.angle_gamma   90.00
#
_symmetry.space_group_name_H-M   'P 1'
#
loop_
_entity.id
_entity.type
_entity.pdbx_description
1 polymer ?
#
loop_
_entity_poly.entity_id
_entity_poly.type
_entity_poly.pdbx_seq_one_letter_code
_entity_poly.pdbx_strand_id
1 'polypeptide(L)'
;MLKIVLRQMQRSNGLIDDVVVYGAPEDYQKFSEQVKTAASSSNAVVLQSDSSICIEISKCNESDDLFTSLQNQSNEYFTTKAWEDRNILRVSGSGKLLTELSLFLSDLSGRGEGYSYISEFSELSEYSSHSPQWRLHVQNT
;
A
#
# COMPACT_ATOMS: atom_id res chain seq x y z
N MET A 1 -7.17 13.39 -2.93
CA MET A 1 -6.63 12.44 -1.92
C MET A 1 -7.09 11.01 -2.25
N LEU A 2 -6.25 10.04 -1.95
CA LEU A 2 -6.63 8.65 -2.09
C LEU A 2 -7.78 8.29 -1.16
N LYS A 3 -8.68 7.45 -1.64
CA LYS A 3 -9.73 6.84 -0.83
C LYS A 3 -9.40 5.36 -0.65
N ILE A 4 -9.42 4.89 0.59
CA ILE A 4 -9.04 3.52 0.93
C ILE A 4 -10.23 2.80 1.53
N VAL A 5 -10.54 1.62 0.97
CA VAL A 5 -11.60 0.75 1.44
C VAL A 5 -10.97 -0.58 1.84
N LEU A 6 -11.23 -1.01 3.06
CA LEU A 6 -10.74 -2.28 3.58
C LEU A 6 -11.84 -3.31 3.52
N ARG A 7 -11.51 -4.53 3.09
CA ARG A 7 -12.45 -5.65 3.01
C ARG A 7 -11.82 -6.89 3.63
N GLN A 8 -12.66 -7.73 4.24
CA GLN A 8 -12.28 -9.10 4.54
C GLN A 8 -13.06 -10.03 3.62
N MET A 9 -12.34 -10.96 3.00
CA MET A 9 -12.93 -11.90 2.07
C MET A 9 -12.76 -13.32 2.59
N GLN A 10 -13.86 -14.09 2.55
CA GLN A 10 -13.81 -15.51 2.89
C GLN A 10 -13.15 -16.27 1.74
N ARG A 11 -12.11 -17.00 2.07
CA ARG A 11 -11.39 -17.88 1.15
C ARG A 11 -11.34 -19.28 1.74
N SER A 12 -10.89 -20.25 0.96
CA SER A 12 -10.75 -21.64 1.42
C SER A 12 -9.79 -21.79 2.59
N ASN A 13 -8.84 -20.89 2.75
CA ASN A 13 -7.86 -20.86 3.83
C ASN A 13 -8.20 -19.85 4.93
N GLY A 14 -9.45 -19.37 5.00
CA GLY A 14 -9.94 -18.49 6.05
C GLY A 14 -10.23 -17.07 5.55
N LEU A 15 -10.30 -16.12 6.49
CA LEU A 15 -10.53 -14.71 6.17
C LEU A 15 -9.23 -14.05 5.73
N ILE A 16 -9.28 -13.35 4.60
CA ILE A 16 -8.13 -12.64 4.02
C ILE A 16 -8.48 -11.16 3.91
N ASP A 17 -7.58 -10.32 4.39
CA ASP A 17 -7.70 -8.87 4.23
C ASP A 17 -7.44 -8.48 2.78
N ASP A 18 -8.21 -7.51 2.29
CA ASP A 18 -8.08 -6.98 0.94
C ASP A 18 -8.21 -5.46 1.01
N VAL A 19 -7.37 -4.76 0.27
CA VAL A 19 -7.31 -3.31 0.26
C VAL A 19 -7.69 -2.81 -1.11
N VAL A 20 -8.63 -1.86 -1.19
CA VAL A 20 -9.01 -1.23 -2.45
C VAL A 20 -8.73 0.26 -2.32
N VAL A 21 -7.94 0.79 -3.26
CA VAL A 21 -7.54 2.19 -3.27
C VAL A 21 -8.10 2.86 -4.52
N TYR A 22 -8.74 4.01 -4.33
CA TYR A 22 -9.25 4.83 -5.43
C TYR A 22 -8.56 6.18 -5.41
N GLY A 23 -8.19 6.67 -6.58
CA GLY A 23 -7.58 7.99 -6.69
C GLY A 23 -7.52 8.48 -8.12
N ALA A 24 -7.40 9.79 -8.29
CA ALA A 24 -7.13 10.42 -9.58
C ALA A 24 -5.64 10.26 -9.92
N PRO A 25 -5.26 10.49 -11.19
CA PRO A 25 -3.84 10.42 -11.59
C PRO A 25 -2.90 11.23 -10.69
N GLU A 26 -3.28 12.44 -10.32
CA GLU A 26 -2.46 13.29 -9.45
C GLU A 26 -2.30 12.72 -8.04
N ASP A 27 -3.27 11.97 -7.53
CA ASP A 27 -3.18 11.31 -6.24
C ASP A 27 -2.13 10.19 -6.26
N TYR A 28 -2.07 9.43 -7.35
CA TYR A 28 -1.06 8.38 -7.53
C TYR A 28 0.32 8.97 -7.75
N GLN A 29 0.41 10.11 -8.43
CA GLN A 29 1.69 10.81 -8.59
C GLN A 29 2.24 11.26 -7.23
N LYS A 30 1.38 11.80 -6.37
CA LYS A 30 1.75 12.18 -5.01
C LYS A 30 2.15 10.98 -4.17
N PHE A 31 1.42 9.87 -4.29
CA PHE A 31 1.75 8.62 -3.61
C PHE A 31 3.15 8.14 -4.05
N SER A 32 3.40 8.15 -5.36
CA SER A 32 4.70 7.80 -5.92
C SER A 32 5.83 8.64 -5.31
N GLU A 33 5.63 9.96 -5.23
CA GLU A 33 6.63 10.88 -4.66
C GLU A 33 6.91 10.58 -3.19
N GLN A 34 5.88 10.25 -2.41
CA GLN A 34 6.04 9.91 -1.00
C GLN A 34 6.80 8.59 -0.82
N VAL A 35 6.52 7.60 -1.65
CA VAL A 35 7.26 6.32 -1.64
C VAL A 35 8.72 6.56 -2.01
N LYS A 36 8.98 7.37 -3.02
CA LYS A 36 10.33 7.73 -3.42
C LYS A 36 11.10 8.44 -2.30
N THR A 37 10.43 9.34 -1.58
CA THR A 37 11.03 10.02 -0.42
C THR A 37 11.39 9.01 0.66
N ALA A 38 10.49 8.06 0.95
CA ALA A 38 10.75 7.02 1.94
C ALA A 38 11.94 6.12 1.55
N ALA A 39 12.12 5.88 0.25
CA ALA A 39 13.23 5.04 -0.25
C ALA A 39 14.61 5.59 0.11
N SER A 40 14.73 6.89 0.31
CA SER A 40 15.99 7.55 0.66
C SER A 40 15.98 8.17 2.05
N SER A 41 14.96 7.91 2.85
CA SER A 41 14.81 8.46 4.20
C SER A 41 15.12 7.40 5.26
N SER A 42 15.66 7.83 6.40
CA SER A 42 15.80 6.98 7.59
C SER A 42 14.53 7.00 8.46
N ASN A 43 13.60 7.90 8.16
CA ASN A 43 12.35 8.06 8.91
C ASN A 43 11.17 7.60 8.06
N ALA A 44 10.11 7.11 8.73
CA ALA A 44 8.87 6.77 8.05
C ALA A 44 8.21 8.01 7.45
N VAL A 45 7.58 7.83 6.30
CA VAL A 45 6.80 8.87 5.61
C VAL A 45 5.34 8.50 5.73
N VAL A 46 4.49 9.45 6.13
CA VAL A 46 3.06 9.22 6.33
C VAL A 46 2.26 9.97 5.28
N LEU A 47 1.39 9.25 4.59
CA LEU A 47 0.45 9.81 3.61
C LEU A 47 -0.96 9.68 4.15
N GLN A 48 -1.66 10.81 4.26
CA GLN A 48 -3.06 10.82 4.68
C GLN A 48 -3.96 10.47 3.49
N SER A 49 -5.07 9.79 3.78
CA SER A 49 -6.10 9.50 2.79
C SER A 49 -7.39 10.27 3.11
N ASP A 50 -8.37 10.18 2.20
CA ASP A 50 -9.70 10.77 2.39
C ASP A 50 -10.61 9.87 3.26
N SER A 51 -10.01 9.00 4.03
CA SER A 51 -10.67 8.13 5.00
C SER A 51 -9.88 8.23 6.31
N SER A 52 -10.30 7.54 7.35
CA SER A 52 -9.57 7.54 8.62
C SER A 52 -8.25 6.75 8.56
N ILE A 53 -7.91 6.21 7.40
CA ILE A 53 -6.74 5.36 7.20
C ILE A 53 -5.57 6.19 6.67
N CYS A 54 -4.39 6.01 7.22
CA CYS A 54 -3.17 6.57 6.66
C CYS A 54 -2.24 5.46 6.17
N ILE A 55 -1.33 5.83 5.27
CA ILE A 55 -0.31 4.92 4.75
C ILE A 55 1.03 5.36 5.34
N GLU A 56 1.70 4.47 6.04
CA GLU A 56 3.03 4.71 6.59
C GLU A 56 4.05 3.90 5.80
N ILE A 57 5.02 4.58 5.22
CA ILE A 57 6.01 3.96 4.34
C ILE A 57 7.37 4.08 5.01
N SER A 58 8.05 2.95 5.18
CA SER A 58 9.37 2.94 5.81
C SER A 58 10.33 2.03 5.07
N LYS A 59 11.60 2.44 5.03
CA LYS A 59 12.65 1.66 4.41
C LYS A 59 13.17 0.61 5.39
N CYS A 60 13.31 -0.62 4.89
CA CYS A 60 13.91 -1.74 5.61
C CYS A 60 14.98 -2.36 4.71
N ASN A 61 16.26 -2.08 4.99
CA ASN A 61 17.37 -2.50 4.13
C ASN A 61 17.56 -4.02 4.06
N GLU A 62 17.06 -4.75 5.05
CA GLU A 62 17.21 -6.21 5.13
C GLU A 62 16.07 -6.97 4.47
N SER A 63 15.09 -6.26 3.92
CA SER A 63 13.91 -6.87 3.35
C SER A 63 14.15 -7.32 1.91
N ASP A 64 13.89 -8.59 1.61
CA ASP A 64 13.95 -9.14 0.25
C ASP A 64 12.64 -8.94 -0.52
N ASP A 65 11.54 -8.72 0.21
CA ASP A 65 10.21 -8.53 -0.35
C ASP A 65 9.60 -7.22 0.10
N LEU A 66 8.73 -6.67 -0.73
CA LEU A 66 7.86 -5.58 -0.31
C LEU A 66 6.80 -6.18 0.62
N PHE A 67 6.74 -5.68 1.83
CA PHE A 67 5.82 -6.15 2.86
C PHE A 67 4.82 -5.05 3.20
N THR A 68 3.54 -5.41 3.25
CA THR A 68 2.49 -4.51 3.71
C THR A 68 1.71 -5.16 4.83
N SER A 69 1.21 -4.34 5.74
CA SER A 69 0.41 -4.81 6.86
C SER A 69 -0.64 -3.78 7.21
N LEU A 70 -1.70 -4.22 7.86
CA LEU A 70 -2.78 -3.37 8.31
C LEU A 70 -2.81 -3.44 9.84
N GLN A 71 -2.60 -2.31 10.49
CA GLN A 71 -2.43 -2.23 11.94
C GLN A 71 -3.27 -1.11 12.54
N ASN A 72 -3.47 -1.13 13.86
CA ASN A 72 -4.07 -0.01 14.56
C ASN A 72 -2.98 1.00 15.00
N GLN A 73 -3.40 2.13 15.54
CA GLN A 73 -2.47 3.19 15.96
C GLN A 73 -1.51 2.75 17.07
N SER A 74 -1.87 1.77 17.87
CA SER A 74 -1.02 1.25 18.95
C SER A 74 0.00 0.24 18.47
N ASN A 75 0.06 -0.07 17.19
CA ASN A 75 0.97 -1.06 16.59
C ASN A 75 0.73 -2.50 17.06
N GLU A 76 -0.43 -2.78 17.60
CA GLU A 76 -0.77 -4.13 18.02
C GLU A 76 -1.27 -4.96 16.84
N TYR A 77 -0.91 -6.23 16.82
CA TYR A 77 -1.43 -7.16 15.86
C TYR A 77 -2.89 -7.49 16.16
N PHE A 78 -3.66 -7.75 15.11
CA PHE A 78 -5.08 -7.82 15.21
C PHE A 78 -5.64 -9.11 15.73
N THR A 79 -6.61 -8.95 16.61
CA THR A 79 -7.67 -9.93 16.80
C THR A 79 -8.82 -9.60 15.84
N THR A 80 -9.71 -10.56 15.57
CA THR A 80 -10.87 -10.33 14.70
C THR A 80 -11.77 -9.20 15.15
N LYS A 81 -11.81 -8.90 16.47
CA LYS A 81 -12.60 -7.81 17.02
C LYS A 81 -12.06 -6.42 16.65
N ALA A 82 -10.78 -6.32 16.40
CA ALA A 82 -10.12 -5.04 16.14
C ALA A 82 -10.02 -4.71 14.64
N TRP A 83 -10.60 -5.53 13.78
CA TRP A 83 -10.45 -5.34 12.34
C TRP A 83 -10.95 -3.97 11.87
N GLU A 84 -12.07 -3.51 12.40
CA GLU A 84 -12.67 -2.22 12.04
C GLU A 84 -11.86 -1.03 12.57
N ASP A 85 -11.03 -1.25 13.58
CA ASP A 85 -10.19 -0.20 14.18
C ASP A 85 -8.84 -0.06 13.48
N ARG A 86 -8.57 -0.88 12.48
CA ARG A 86 -7.32 -0.83 11.74
C ARG A 86 -7.30 0.39 10.83
N ASN A 87 -6.38 1.30 11.09
CA ASN A 87 -6.32 2.59 10.40
C ASN A 87 -4.94 2.96 9.89
N ILE A 88 -3.97 2.04 9.98
CA ILE A 88 -2.62 2.27 9.43
C ILE A 88 -2.27 1.14 8.47
N LEU A 89 -2.06 1.50 7.20
CA LEU A 89 -1.46 0.62 6.21
C LEU A 89 0.04 0.88 6.21
N ARG A 90 0.82 -0.11 6.60
CA ARG A 90 2.27 0.00 6.57
C ARG A 90 2.83 -0.67 5.34
N VAL A 91 3.75 0.04 4.70
CA VAL A 91 4.49 -0.45 3.55
C VAL A 91 5.97 -0.41 3.93
N SER A 92 6.65 -1.53 3.84
CA SER A 92 8.09 -1.57 4.09
C SER A 92 8.82 -2.40 3.04
N GLY A 93 10.03 -1.99 2.73
CA GLY A 93 10.88 -2.67 1.79
C GLY A 93 12.24 -1.99 1.71
N SER A 94 13.16 -2.61 0.99
CA SER A 94 14.46 -2.01 0.74
C SER A 94 14.31 -0.73 -0.11
N GLY A 95 15.34 0.10 -0.13
CA GLY A 95 15.34 1.28 -0.99
C GLY A 95 15.10 0.95 -2.46
N LYS A 96 15.64 -0.19 -2.92
CA LYS A 96 15.41 -0.69 -4.29
C LYS A 96 13.93 -1.02 -4.52
N LEU A 97 13.32 -1.77 -3.61
CA LEU A 97 11.91 -2.18 -3.73
C LEU A 97 10.98 -0.97 -3.67
N LEU A 98 11.23 -0.02 -2.77
CA LEU A 98 10.44 1.20 -2.69
C LEU A 98 10.59 2.06 -3.94
N THR A 99 11.80 2.12 -4.52
CA THR A 99 12.00 2.83 -5.78
C THR A 99 11.20 2.19 -6.92
N GLU A 100 11.21 0.85 -7.01
CA GLU A 100 10.41 0.13 -8.01
C GLU A 100 8.91 0.39 -7.81
N LEU A 101 8.45 0.39 -6.57
CA LEU A 101 7.06 0.72 -6.27
C LEU A 101 6.71 2.14 -6.69
N SER A 102 7.60 3.11 -6.43
CA SER A 102 7.34 4.50 -6.82
C SER A 102 7.22 4.65 -8.33
N LEU A 103 8.06 3.96 -9.09
CA LEU A 103 7.99 3.97 -10.56
C LEU A 103 6.69 3.34 -11.05
N PHE A 104 6.26 2.25 -10.43
CA PHE A 104 4.98 1.60 -10.75
C PHE A 104 3.80 2.54 -10.50
N LEU A 105 3.78 3.24 -9.37
CA LEU A 105 2.70 4.17 -9.03
C LEU A 105 2.70 5.38 -9.97
N SER A 106 3.87 5.88 -10.34
CA SER A 106 3.99 6.95 -11.33
C SER A 106 3.47 6.52 -12.71
N ASP A 107 3.76 5.28 -13.10
CA ASP A 107 3.25 4.70 -14.33
C ASP A 107 1.72 4.58 -14.31
N LEU A 108 1.14 4.18 -13.18
CA LEU A 108 -0.33 4.16 -13.02
C LEU A 108 -0.93 5.54 -13.25
N SER A 109 -0.30 6.59 -12.73
CA SER A 109 -0.78 7.96 -12.91
C SER A 109 -0.81 8.38 -14.39
N GLY A 110 0.06 7.81 -15.21
CA GLY A 110 0.16 8.13 -16.64
C GLY A 110 -0.70 7.26 -17.55
N ARG A 111 -1.18 6.11 -17.07
CA ARG A 111 -1.93 5.16 -17.91
C ARG A 111 -3.42 5.51 -18.10
N GLY A 112 -3.98 6.36 -17.24
CA GLY A 112 -5.39 6.69 -17.27
C GLY A 112 -6.24 5.73 -16.45
N GLU A 113 -7.56 5.74 -16.69
CA GLU A 113 -8.52 4.95 -15.93
C GLU A 113 -8.26 3.44 -16.04
N GLY A 114 -8.45 2.75 -14.93
CA GLY A 114 -8.29 1.31 -14.85
C GLY A 114 -7.86 0.89 -13.46
N TYR A 115 -7.44 -0.37 -13.34
CA TYR A 115 -6.91 -0.84 -12.06
C TYR A 115 -5.73 -1.78 -12.28
N SER A 116 -4.90 -1.89 -11.23
CA SER A 116 -3.79 -2.85 -11.16
C SER A 116 -3.65 -3.33 -9.72
N TYR A 117 -3.03 -4.49 -9.53
CA TYR A 117 -2.71 -4.99 -8.20
C TYR A 117 -1.32 -4.51 -7.79
N ILE A 118 -1.15 -4.22 -6.49
CA ILE A 118 0.15 -3.73 -6.01
C ILE A 118 1.27 -4.74 -6.24
N SER A 119 0.96 -6.03 -6.21
CA SER A 119 1.95 -7.09 -6.45
C SER A 119 2.55 -7.03 -7.86
N GLU A 120 1.93 -6.31 -8.79
CA GLU A 120 2.43 -6.12 -10.14
C GLU A 120 3.58 -5.10 -10.24
N PHE A 121 3.97 -4.49 -9.10
CA PHE A 121 5.06 -3.51 -9.08
C PHE A 121 6.40 -4.11 -9.52
N SER A 122 6.55 -5.42 -9.42
CA SER A 122 7.76 -6.14 -9.80
C SER A 122 7.40 -7.42 -10.54
N GLU A 123 8.13 -7.70 -11.62
CA GLU A 123 8.01 -8.95 -12.38
C GLU A 123 8.66 -10.12 -11.66
N LEU A 124 9.44 -9.87 -10.61
CA LEU A 124 10.21 -10.88 -9.89
C LEU A 124 9.47 -11.46 -8.68
N SER A 125 8.18 -11.21 -8.56
CA SER A 125 7.35 -11.71 -7.44
C SER A 125 7.89 -11.28 -6.07
N GLU A 126 8.32 -10.03 -5.96
CA GLU A 126 8.94 -9.48 -4.75
C GLU A 126 7.92 -8.89 -3.77
N TYR A 127 6.64 -9.24 -3.91
CA TYR A 127 5.60 -8.86 -2.95
C TYR A 127 5.38 -10.02 -1.99
N SER A 128 5.45 -9.74 -0.69
CA SER A 128 5.33 -10.78 0.34
C SER A 128 3.97 -11.47 0.30
N SER A 129 3.97 -12.81 0.32
CA SER A 129 2.75 -13.60 0.34
C SER A 129 1.95 -13.46 1.65
N HIS A 130 2.55 -12.88 2.69
CA HIS A 130 1.87 -12.60 3.96
C HIS A 130 1.19 -11.24 3.97
N SER A 131 1.38 -10.45 2.92
CA SER A 131 0.77 -9.13 2.80
C SER A 131 -0.63 -9.20 2.21
N PRO A 132 -1.57 -8.32 2.62
CA PRO A 132 -2.85 -8.22 1.94
C PRO A 132 -2.64 -7.75 0.50
N GLN A 133 -3.51 -8.18 -0.41
CA GLN A 133 -3.47 -7.66 -1.78
C GLN A 133 -4.13 -6.29 -1.83
N TRP A 134 -3.55 -5.40 -2.59
CA TRP A 134 -4.12 -4.07 -2.85
C TRP A 134 -4.55 -4.00 -4.31
N ARG A 135 -5.77 -3.55 -4.53
CA ARG A 135 -6.25 -3.21 -5.86
C ARG A 135 -6.26 -1.69 -5.98
N LEU A 136 -5.51 -1.18 -6.94
CA LEU A 136 -5.27 0.25 -7.12
C LEU A 136 -6.08 0.73 -8.33
N HIS A 137 -7.13 1.49 -8.08
CA HIS A 137 -7.98 2.06 -9.11
C HIS A 137 -7.60 3.49 -9.41
N VAL A 138 -7.40 3.79 -10.70
CA VAL A 138 -7.21 5.15 -11.19
C VAL A 138 -8.52 5.61 -11.81
N GLN A 139 -9.03 6.74 -11.34
CA GLN A 139 -10.30 7.31 -11.78
C GLN A 139 -10.08 8.76 -12.23
N ASN A 140 -10.57 9.10 -13.40
CA ASN A 140 -10.63 10.51 -13.83
C ASN A 140 -11.87 11.15 -13.22
N THR A 141 -11.69 12.25 -12.54
CA THR A 141 -12.79 13.00 -11.92
C THR A 141 -13.27 14.13 -12.81
#